data_c01b9146c52b30e0284404f4c2bd8e99
#
_entry.id   c01b9146c52b30e0284404f4c2bd8e99
#
_cell.length_a   1.000
_cell.length_b   1.000
_cell.length_c   1.000
_cell.angle_alpha   90.00
_cell.angle_beta   90.00
_cell.angle_gamma   90.00
#
_symmetry.space_group_name_H-M   'P 1'
#
loop_
_entity.id
_entity.type
_entity.pdbx_description
1 polymer ?
#
loop_
_entity_poly.entity_id
_entity_poly.type
_entity_poly.pdbx_seq_one_letter_code
_entity_poly.pdbx_strand_id
1 'polypeptide(L)'
;MSSPPKARNTGLHARTGNTRDIRAARRPKLLAHAVRIVGSLSTTSIALLYLFGLILAMTIYQIDHPIREAADRFIHSWILLAGPVPLPAGQTVFSVLAANLLVATLTRIPFRRDRLGLLATHAGLLLLLDGAVA
;
A
#
# COMPACT_ATOMS: atom_id res chain seq x y z
N MET A 1 -67.72 -35.19 10.11
CA MET A 1 -66.52 -35.29 9.24
C MET A 1 -65.49 -34.29 9.78
N SER A 2 -64.60 -34.78 10.61
CA SER A 2 -63.56 -33.97 11.26
C SER A 2 -62.23 -34.20 10.54
N SER A 3 -61.63 -33.08 10.05
CA SER A 3 -60.36 -33.10 9.37
C SER A 3 -59.21 -33.30 10.36
N PRO A 4 -58.16 -34.10 10.02
CA PRO A 4 -57.03 -34.31 10.94
C PRO A 4 -56.08 -33.08 10.98
N PRO A 5 -55.37 -32.87 12.09
CA PRO A 5 -54.46 -31.75 12.26
C PRO A 5 -53.18 -31.94 11.46
N LYS A 6 -52.77 -30.88 10.76
CA LYS A 6 -51.57 -30.78 9.94
C LYS A 6 -50.31 -30.78 10.84
N ALA A 7 -49.52 -31.84 10.75
CA ALA A 7 -48.26 -31.98 11.46
C ALA A 7 -47.30 -30.83 11.08
N ARG A 8 -46.87 -30.08 12.09
CA ARG A 8 -45.87 -28.98 11.97
C ARG A 8 -44.48 -29.61 12.00
N ASN A 9 -43.88 -29.78 10.82
CA ASN A 9 -42.47 -30.18 10.71
C ASN A 9 -41.58 -29.05 11.23
N THR A 10 -41.21 -29.14 12.48
CA THR A 10 -40.08 -28.39 13.06
C THR A 10 -38.78 -29.04 12.55
N GLY A 11 -38.37 -28.64 11.35
CA GLY A 11 -37.06 -28.95 10.81
C GLY A 11 -35.99 -28.24 11.63
N LEU A 12 -35.44 -28.93 12.60
CA LEU A 12 -34.23 -28.52 13.32
C LEU A 12 -33.04 -28.67 12.36
N HIS A 13 -32.88 -27.69 11.46
CA HIS A 13 -31.65 -27.61 10.67
C HIS A 13 -30.50 -27.25 11.62
N ALA A 14 -29.74 -28.26 12.00
CA ALA A 14 -28.46 -28.14 12.68
C ALA A 14 -27.57 -27.18 11.89
N ARG A 15 -27.38 -26.00 12.45
CA ARG A 15 -26.52 -24.92 11.97
C ARG A 15 -25.07 -25.27 12.28
N THR A 16 -24.53 -26.30 11.60
CA THR A 16 -23.09 -26.50 11.57
C THR A 16 -22.45 -25.39 10.73
N GLY A 17 -22.31 -24.23 11.35
CA GLY A 17 -21.55 -23.12 10.79
C GLY A 17 -20.10 -23.55 10.59
N ASN A 18 -19.79 -23.85 9.34
CA ASN A 18 -18.46 -24.27 8.94
C ASN A 18 -17.46 -23.14 9.25
N THR A 19 -16.57 -23.36 10.22
CA THR A 19 -15.50 -22.43 10.62
C THR A 19 -14.59 -22.03 9.46
N ARG A 20 -14.64 -22.77 8.34
CA ARG A 20 -13.92 -22.44 7.10
C ARG A 20 -14.51 -21.24 6.39
N ASP A 21 -15.83 -21.01 6.46
CA ASP A 21 -16.51 -19.87 5.82
C ASP A 21 -16.20 -18.56 6.52
N ILE A 22 -15.96 -18.59 7.84
CA ILE A 22 -15.61 -17.40 8.62
C ILE A 22 -14.20 -16.91 8.27
N ARG A 23 -13.27 -17.82 7.96
CA ARG A 23 -11.89 -17.46 7.55
C ARG A 23 -11.83 -16.94 6.12
N ALA A 24 -12.63 -17.47 5.21
CA ALA A 24 -12.72 -17.02 3.83
C ALA A 24 -13.33 -15.61 3.71
N ALA A 25 -14.33 -15.28 4.55
CA ALA A 25 -14.98 -13.96 4.56
C ALA A 25 -14.14 -12.84 5.19
N ARG A 26 -13.12 -13.16 6.00
CA ARG A 26 -12.23 -12.16 6.61
C ARG A 26 -11.15 -11.62 5.69
N ARG A 27 -10.64 -12.43 4.77
CA ARG A 27 -9.56 -12.06 3.85
C ARG A 27 -9.89 -10.88 2.93
N PRO A 28 -11.08 -10.81 2.27
CA PRO A 28 -11.38 -9.69 1.38
C PRO A 28 -11.50 -8.35 2.11
N LYS A 29 -11.93 -8.33 3.38
CA LYS A 29 -12.06 -7.10 4.16
C LYS A 29 -10.70 -6.53 4.58
N LEU A 30 -9.75 -7.38 4.95
CA LEU A 30 -8.40 -6.96 5.31
C LEU A 30 -7.63 -6.42 4.10
N LEU A 31 -7.71 -7.10 2.95
CA LEU A 31 -7.10 -6.64 1.70
C LEU A 31 -7.71 -5.31 1.24
N ALA A 32 -9.02 -5.18 1.27
CA ALA A 32 -9.71 -3.93 0.91
C ALA A 32 -9.31 -2.78 1.87
N HIS A 33 -9.10 -3.07 3.14
CA HIS A 33 -8.66 -2.07 4.12
C HIS A 33 -7.19 -1.67 3.89
N ALA A 34 -6.31 -2.64 3.65
CA ALA A 34 -4.90 -2.40 3.32
C ALA A 34 -4.75 -1.58 2.02
N VAL A 35 -5.47 -1.95 0.95
CA VAL A 35 -5.51 -1.21 -0.32
C VAL A 35 -5.99 0.23 -0.11
N ARG A 36 -6.98 0.44 0.76
CA ARG A 36 -7.51 1.76 1.07
C ARG A 36 -6.51 2.63 1.84
N ILE A 37 -5.77 2.05 2.78
CA ILE A 37 -4.73 2.77 3.54
C ILE A 37 -3.55 3.08 2.64
N VAL A 38 -3.02 2.09 1.93
CA VAL A 38 -1.86 2.25 1.03
C VAL A 38 -2.17 3.25 -0.09
N GLY A 39 -3.36 3.25 -0.68
CA GLY A 39 -3.76 4.20 -1.73
C GLY A 39 -4.27 5.55 -1.19
N SER A 40 -4.04 5.90 0.07
CA SER A 40 -4.54 7.14 0.65
C SER A 40 -3.61 8.32 0.36
N LEU A 41 -4.20 9.51 0.15
CA LEU A 41 -3.45 10.77 0.00
C LEU A 41 -2.59 11.08 1.23
N SER A 42 -3.07 10.72 2.42
CA SER A 42 -2.31 10.90 3.67
C SER A 42 -1.02 10.10 3.67
N THR A 43 -1.03 8.85 3.18
CA THR A 43 0.16 8.02 3.07
C THR A 43 1.19 8.65 2.13
N THR A 44 0.74 9.17 0.99
CA THR A 44 1.61 9.91 0.04
C THR A 44 2.22 11.14 0.70
N SER A 45 1.41 11.95 1.38
CA SER A 45 1.88 13.18 2.02
C SER A 45 2.90 12.91 3.12
N ILE A 46 2.67 11.90 3.95
CA ILE A 46 3.59 11.49 5.02
C ILE A 46 4.91 10.97 4.41
N ALA A 47 4.83 10.12 3.38
CA ALA A 47 6.00 9.57 2.72
C ALA A 47 6.83 10.67 2.03
N LEU A 48 6.19 11.66 1.38
CA LEU A 48 6.87 12.80 0.78
C LEU A 48 7.52 13.71 1.81
N LEU A 49 6.85 13.98 2.92
CA LEU A 49 7.42 14.76 4.02
C LEU A 49 8.63 14.06 4.63
N TYR A 50 8.54 12.75 4.82
CA TYR A 50 9.66 11.94 5.28
C TYR A 50 10.82 11.94 4.28
N LEU A 51 10.54 11.78 2.98
CA LEU A 51 11.54 11.83 1.91
C LEU A 51 12.23 13.20 1.87
N PHE A 52 11.49 14.28 2.07
CA PHE A 52 12.06 15.63 2.17
C PHE A 52 13.05 15.72 3.34
N GLY A 53 12.68 15.21 4.52
CA GLY A 53 13.58 15.15 5.68
C GLY A 53 14.83 14.30 5.43
N LEU A 54 14.67 13.18 4.71
CA LEU A 54 15.79 12.31 4.33
C LEU A 54 16.77 13.01 3.38
N ILE A 55 16.26 13.73 2.37
CA ILE A 55 17.07 14.52 1.43
C ILE A 55 17.80 15.65 2.17
N LEU A 56 17.12 16.33 3.09
CA LEU A 56 17.73 17.37 3.91
C LEU A 56 18.87 16.79 4.78
N ALA A 57 18.65 15.66 5.43
CA ALA A 57 19.68 14.98 6.21
C ALA A 57 20.86 14.54 5.34
N MET A 58 20.60 14.02 4.13
CA MET A 58 21.63 13.69 3.16
C MET A 58 22.43 14.94 2.74
N THR A 59 21.76 16.07 2.51
CA THR A 59 22.41 17.32 2.13
C THR A 59 23.36 17.81 3.24
N ILE A 60 22.96 17.73 4.50
CA ILE A 60 23.80 18.07 5.64
C ILE A 60 25.01 17.10 5.73
N TYR A 61 24.77 15.80 5.53
CA TYR A 61 25.83 14.80 5.56
C TYR A 61 26.90 15.02 4.47
N GLN A 62 26.51 15.56 3.30
CA GLN A 62 27.40 15.86 2.18
C GLN A 62 28.42 16.99 2.49
N ILE A 63 28.25 17.76 3.57
CA ILE A 63 29.21 18.81 3.94
C ILE A 63 30.58 18.20 4.22
N ASP A 64 30.62 17.04 4.89
CA ASP A 64 31.85 16.38 5.31
C ASP A 64 32.16 15.09 4.53
N HIS A 65 31.28 14.64 3.66
CA HIS A 65 31.37 13.35 2.97
C HIS A 65 31.12 13.49 1.46
N PRO A 66 31.75 12.63 0.63
CA PRO A 66 31.51 12.60 -0.80
C PRO A 66 30.04 12.30 -1.13
N ILE A 67 29.53 12.92 -2.21
CA ILE A 67 28.14 12.75 -2.66
C ILE A 67 27.77 11.27 -2.92
N ARG A 68 28.69 10.46 -3.38
CA ARG A 68 28.47 9.02 -3.62
C ARG A 68 28.18 8.28 -2.33
N GLU A 69 28.97 8.50 -1.31
CA GLU A 69 28.79 7.89 0.00
C GLU A 69 27.44 8.30 0.63
N ALA A 70 27.12 9.59 0.52
CA ALA A 70 25.83 10.11 0.97
C ALA A 70 24.66 9.45 0.21
N ALA A 71 24.75 9.34 -1.12
CA ALA A 71 23.72 8.70 -1.93
C ALA A 71 23.55 7.21 -1.58
N ASP A 72 24.64 6.46 -1.47
CA ASP A 72 24.59 5.03 -1.13
C ASP A 72 23.99 4.79 0.25
N ARG A 73 24.28 5.66 1.20
CA ARG A 73 23.78 5.55 2.57
C ARG A 73 22.31 5.94 2.72
N PHE A 74 21.88 7.04 2.11
CA PHE A 74 20.55 7.62 2.31
C PHE A 74 19.54 7.18 1.26
N ILE A 75 19.96 7.01 0.01
CA ILE A 75 19.08 6.74 -1.13
C ILE A 75 19.11 5.28 -1.54
N HIS A 76 20.30 4.72 -1.78
CA HIS A 76 20.47 3.35 -2.28
C HIS A 76 20.42 2.26 -1.21
N SER A 77 20.17 2.62 0.04
CA SER A 77 19.97 1.69 1.14
C SER A 77 18.48 1.40 1.37
N TRP A 78 18.19 0.21 1.88
CA TRP A 78 16.85 -0.14 2.38
C TRP A 78 16.61 0.38 3.79
N ILE A 79 17.66 0.36 4.60
CA ILE A 79 17.62 0.75 6.02
C ILE A 79 18.79 1.71 6.28
N LEU A 80 18.49 2.85 6.86
CA LEU A 80 19.45 3.82 7.35
C LEU A 80 19.61 3.64 8.86
N LEU A 81 20.84 3.40 9.30
CA LEU A 81 21.15 3.37 10.72
C LEU A 81 21.50 4.79 11.20
N ALA A 82 20.55 5.41 11.90
CA ALA A 82 20.78 6.67 12.60
C ALA A 82 21.11 6.37 14.07
N GLY A 83 22.38 6.06 14.34
CA GLY A 83 22.81 5.53 15.63
C GLY A 83 22.22 4.15 15.90
N PRO A 84 21.55 3.91 17.05
CA PRO A 84 20.92 2.62 17.37
C PRO A 84 19.55 2.42 16.71
N VAL A 85 19.00 3.42 16.02
CA VAL A 85 17.64 3.39 15.46
C VAL A 85 17.69 3.06 13.98
N PRO A 86 17.08 1.93 13.53
CA PRO A 86 16.91 1.64 12.12
C PRO A 86 15.76 2.49 11.54
N LEU A 87 16.05 3.32 10.55
CA LEU A 87 15.09 4.14 9.82
C LEU A 87 14.95 3.62 8.39
N PRO A 88 13.76 3.72 7.77
CA PRO A 88 13.61 3.40 6.36
C PRO A 88 14.42 4.40 5.50
N ALA A 89 15.30 3.89 4.66
CA ALA A 89 16.08 4.68 3.74
C ALA A 89 15.34 4.93 2.41
N GLY A 90 15.97 5.59 1.47
CA GLY A 90 15.35 6.04 0.22
C GLY A 90 14.67 4.92 -0.57
N GLN A 91 15.31 3.78 -0.77
CA GLN A 91 14.72 2.65 -1.50
C GLN A 91 13.39 2.18 -0.90
N THR A 92 13.32 2.09 0.44
CA THR A 92 12.07 1.71 1.12
C THR A 92 10.97 2.76 0.88
N VAL A 93 11.31 4.04 0.97
CA VAL A 93 10.35 5.14 0.78
C VAL A 93 9.87 5.19 -0.68
N PHE A 94 10.77 5.05 -1.65
CA PHE A 94 10.42 5.01 -3.07
C PHE A 94 9.54 3.80 -3.41
N SER A 95 9.85 2.63 -2.85
CA SER A 95 9.03 1.42 -3.01
C SER A 95 7.61 1.61 -2.45
N VAL A 96 7.48 2.23 -1.28
CA VAL A 96 6.17 2.55 -0.68
C VAL A 96 5.41 3.55 -1.54
N LEU A 97 6.07 4.59 -2.05
CA LEU A 97 5.46 5.57 -2.95
C LEU A 97 5.02 4.93 -4.27
N ALA A 98 5.86 4.07 -4.87
CA ALA A 98 5.51 3.35 -6.09
C ALA A 98 4.31 2.43 -5.89
N ALA A 99 4.29 1.65 -4.81
CA ALA A 99 3.16 0.80 -4.45
C ALA A 99 1.87 1.62 -4.20
N ASN A 100 1.97 2.74 -3.48
CA ASN A 100 0.85 3.65 -3.27
C ASN A 100 0.30 4.21 -4.59
N LEU A 101 1.19 4.70 -5.45
CA LEU A 101 0.82 5.25 -6.75
C LEU A 101 0.19 4.20 -7.65
N LEU A 102 0.74 2.98 -7.67
CA LEU A 102 0.19 1.86 -8.43
C LEU A 102 -1.22 1.51 -7.95
N VAL A 103 -1.41 1.34 -6.64
CA VAL A 103 -2.72 1.06 -6.04
C VAL A 103 -3.71 2.18 -6.34
N ALA A 104 -3.31 3.44 -6.18
CA ALA A 104 -4.17 4.58 -6.48
C ALA A 104 -4.55 4.64 -7.96
N THR A 105 -3.62 4.36 -8.86
CA THR A 105 -3.86 4.31 -10.29
C THR A 105 -4.87 3.22 -10.66
N LEU A 106 -4.67 2.00 -10.16
CA LEU A 106 -5.53 0.87 -10.47
C LEU A 106 -6.93 0.97 -9.85
N THR A 107 -7.04 1.61 -8.67
CA THR A 107 -8.31 1.65 -7.93
C THR A 107 -9.13 2.91 -8.19
N ARG A 108 -8.50 4.02 -8.56
CA ARG A 108 -9.17 5.34 -8.66
C ARG A 108 -9.31 5.85 -10.09
N ILE A 109 -8.49 5.39 -11.03
CA ILE A 109 -8.53 5.87 -12.41
C ILE A 109 -9.33 4.88 -13.25
N PRO A 110 -10.56 5.23 -13.70
CA PRO A 110 -11.27 4.41 -14.66
C PRO A 110 -10.55 4.46 -16.02
N PHE A 111 -10.30 3.29 -16.61
CA PHE A 111 -9.70 3.15 -17.94
C PHE A 111 -10.67 3.66 -19.01
N ARG A 112 -10.72 4.98 -19.19
CA ARG A 112 -11.51 5.65 -20.23
C ARG A 112 -10.57 6.43 -21.14
N ARG A 113 -10.91 6.50 -22.44
CA ARG A 113 -10.12 7.21 -23.46
C ARG A 113 -9.92 8.69 -23.10
N ASP A 114 -10.91 9.31 -22.45
CA ASP A 114 -10.88 10.70 -22.01
C ASP A 114 -9.86 10.99 -20.89
N ARG A 115 -9.29 9.94 -20.28
CA ARG A 115 -8.35 10.06 -19.16
C ARG A 115 -6.98 9.44 -19.43
N LEU A 116 -6.66 9.19 -20.70
CA LEU A 116 -5.36 8.63 -21.11
C LEU A 116 -4.18 9.51 -20.69
N GLY A 117 -4.33 10.83 -20.72
CA GLY A 117 -3.29 11.76 -20.25
C GLY A 117 -2.95 11.57 -18.77
N LEU A 118 -3.98 11.45 -17.92
CA LEU A 118 -3.79 11.19 -16.50
C LEU A 118 -3.13 9.83 -16.26
N LEU A 119 -3.53 8.80 -17.01
CA LEU A 119 -2.93 7.47 -16.92
C LEU A 119 -1.46 7.49 -17.37
N ALA A 120 -1.14 8.19 -18.45
CA ALA A 120 0.22 8.34 -18.95
C ALA A 120 1.13 9.07 -17.94
N THR A 121 0.63 10.11 -17.27
CA THR A 121 1.36 10.82 -16.22
C THR A 121 1.68 9.89 -15.03
N HIS A 122 0.71 9.11 -14.57
CA HIS A 122 0.91 8.16 -13.47
C HIS A 122 1.85 7.02 -13.87
N ALA A 123 1.75 6.51 -15.10
CA ALA A 123 2.66 5.51 -15.63
C ALA A 123 4.10 6.04 -15.75
N GLY A 124 4.27 7.27 -16.22
CA GLY A 124 5.59 7.93 -16.28
C GLY A 124 6.21 8.11 -14.90
N LEU A 125 5.40 8.50 -13.92
CA LEU A 125 5.87 8.66 -12.54
C LEU A 125 6.22 7.31 -11.90
N LEU A 126 5.47 6.24 -12.20
CA LEU A 126 5.81 4.88 -11.76
C LEU A 126 7.14 4.42 -12.35
N LEU A 127 7.37 4.64 -13.65
CA LEU A 127 8.65 4.30 -14.28
C LEU A 127 9.81 5.08 -13.68
N LEU A 128 9.60 6.35 -13.33
CA LEU A 128 10.62 7.17 -12.69
C LEU A 128 10.94 6.66 -11.28
N LEU A 129 9.93 6.30 -10.49
CA LEU A 129 10.12 5.74 -9.16
C LEU A 129 10.77 4.36 -9.21
N ASP A 130 10.39 3.52 -10.18
CA ASP A 130 11.00 2.20 -10.39
C ASP A 130 12.49 2.34 -10.75
N GLY A 131 12.83 3.27 -11.63
CA GLY A 131 14.22 3.60 -11.95
C GLY A 131 15.03 4.16 -10.77
N ALA A 132 14.38 4.75 -9.78
CA ALA A 132 15.04 5.23 -8.56
C ALA A 132 15.30 4.09 -7.54
N VAL A 133 14.57 2.98 -7.64
CA VAL A 133 14.73 1.79 -6.79
C VAL A 133 15.69 0.78 -7.40
N ALA A 134 15.76 0.73 -8.74
CA ALA A 134 16.65 -0.17 -9.49
C ALA A 134 18.13 0.23 -9.35
#